data_5029bbcc3206659c9400ba047f406cac
#
_entry.id   5029bbcc3206659c9400ba047f406cac
#
_cell.length_a   1.000
_cell.length_b   1.000
_cell.length_c   1.000
_cell.angle_alpha   90.00
_cell.angle_beta   90.00
_cell.angle_gamma   90.00
#
_symmetry.space_group_name_H-M   'P 1'
#
loop_
_entity.id
_entity.type
_entity.pdbx_description
1 polymer ?
#
loop_
_entity_poly.entity_id
_entity_poly.type
_entity_poly.pdbx_seq_one_letter_code
_entity_poly.pdbx_strand_id
1 'polypeptide(L)'
;MIELKHICKTFDSGGGEVEALKDVSLTIEKGEVYGIIGMSGAGKSTLVRCMNLLERPTSGEIWVDGQELEKMSAKELRQARREITMIFQHFNLLMQRTCLRNVCFPMELAGMKKDDAEKRARELLELVGLPDKANAYPAQLSGGQQQRIAIARALATQPKVLLCDEATSALDPNTTHQILQLIRELNRKLGITVVIITHQMSVVKEICDKVAILDGGEVAEEGLVSAVFAAPKSAAGRRLVFPGGADALVSDPAEERRVRLIFRDSQTTGIPLVARLAAEESIYCNVISASTQQLSREVYGSMLLGIPNAHFDRAVEFIKAYPNIQVEEVEHHV
;
A
#
# COMPACT_ATOMS: atom_id res chain seq x y z
N MET A 1 -1.06 4.93 17.32
CA MET A 1 -2.44 5.34 16.93
C MET A 1 -3.36 4.13 16.76
N ILE A 2 -2.96 3.14 15.98
CA ILE A 2 -3.66 1.85 15.83
C ILE A 2 -2.72 0.75 16.28
N GLU A 3 -3.18 -0.15 17.15
CA GLU A 3 -2.44 -1.34 17.56
C GLU A 3 -3.32 -2.57 17.34
N LEU A 4 -2.82 -3.52 16.58
CA LEU A 4 -3.40 -4.83 16.35
C LEU A 4 -2.55 -5.83 17.12
N LYS A 5 -3.15 -6.64 18.00
CA LYS A 5 -2.45 -7.60 18.83
C LYS A 5 -3.03 -8.99 18.63
N HIS A 6 -2.23 -9.87 18.01
CA HIS A 6 -2.56 -11.27 17.81
C HIS A 6 -3.92 -11.50 17.12
N ILE A 7 -4.20 -10.70 16.07
CA ILE A 7 -5.48 -10.76 15.36
C ILE A 7 -5.56 -12.04 14.53
N CYS A 8 -6.54 -12.88 14.86
CA CYS A 8 -6.93 -14.03 14.06
C CYS A 8 -8.34 -13.85 13.53
N LYS A 9 -8.59 -14.34 12.32
CA LYS A 9 -9.94 -14.40 11.74
C LYS A 9 -10.16 -15.67 10.94
N THR A 10 -11.11 -16.43 11.38
CA THR A 10 -11.60 -17.63 10.70
C THR A 10 -13.03 -17.41 10.23
N PHE A 11 -13.33 -17.81 9.02
CA PHE A 11 -14.68 -17.86 8.45
C PHE A 11 -15.12 -19.31 8.30
N ASP A 12 -16.36 -19.60 8.69
CA ASP A 12 -17.02 -20.85 8.37
C ASP A 12 -17.70 -20.71 6.99
N SER A 13 -17.25 -21.47 6.02
CA SER A 13 -17.71 -21.38 4.63
C SER A 13 -18.62 -22.55 4.19
N GLY A 14 -19.19 -23.31 5.14
CA GLY A 14 -20.06 -24.46 4.81
C GLY A 14 -19.36 -25.63 4.12
N GLY A 15 -18.13 -25.45 3.68
CA GLY A 15 -17.23 -26.46 3.07
C GLY A 15 -15.93 -26.64 3.85
N GLY A 16 -15.78 -25.93 4.97
CA GLY A 16 -14.60 -25.94 5.83
C GLY A 16 -14.29 -24.56 6.40
N GLU A 17 -13.44 -24.53 7.41
CA GLU A 17 -12.93 -23.29 7.99
C GLU A 17 -11.86 -22.68 7.10
N VAL A 18 -11.97 -21.38 6.85
CA VAL A 18 -10.95 -20.58 6.13
C VAL A 18 -10.35 -19.59 7.09
N GLU A 19 -9.10 -19.80 7.43
CA GLU A 19 -8.33 -18.91 8.30
C GLU A 19 -7.75 -17.75 7.46
N ALA A 20 -8.45 -16.61 7.50
CA ALA A 20 -8.13 -15.42 6.70
C ALA A 20 -7.05 -14.54 7.31
N LEU A 21 -6.90 -14.55 8.65
CA LEU A 21 -5.85 -13.87 9.41
C LEU A 21 -5.33 -14.81 10.48
N LYS A 22 -3.99 -14.82 10.65
CA LYS A 22 -3.26 -15.71 11.54
C LYS A 22 -2.25 -14.88 12.34
N ASP A 23 -2.56 -14.62 13.58
CA ASP A 23 -1.66 -13.94 14.55
C ASP A 23 -1.06 -12.61 14.05
N VAL A 24 -1.89 -11.79 13.40
CA VAL A 24 -1.46 -10.50 12.86
C VAL A 24 -1.29 -9.48 13.98
N SER A 25 -0.05 -8.98 14.13
CA SER A 25 0.28 -7.90 15.07
C SER A 25 0.95 -6.76 14.30
N LEU A 26 0.40 -5.53 14.41
CA LEU A 26 0.88 -4.33 13.71
C LEU A 26 0.69 -3.09 14.57
N THR A 27 1.61 -2.13 14.45
CA THR A 27 1.48 -0.81 15.09
C THR A 27 1.61 0.30 14.06
N ILE A 28 0.59 1.16 13.99
CA ILE A 28 0.53 2.31 13.08
C ILE A 28 0.54 3.59 13.90
N GLU A 29 1.52 4.44 13.65
CA GLU A 29 1.72 5.67 14.41
C GLU A 29 0.74 6.77 13.98
N LYS A 30 0.57 7.77 14.86
CA LYS A 30 -0.31 8.90 14.57
C LYS A 30 0.25 9.76 13.44
N GLY A 31 -0.62 10.07 12.46
CA GLY A 31 -0.26 10.91 11.31
C GLY A 31 0.55 10.20 10.23
N GLU A 32 0.83 8.90 10.40
CA GLU A 32 1.53 8.07 9.43
C GLU A 32 0.62 7.71 8.24
N VAL A 33 1.20 7.56 7.06
CA VAL A 33 0.57 6.91 5.91
C VAL A 33 1.15 5.50 5.80
N TYR A 34 0.35 4.52 6.19
CA TYR A 34 0.75 3.13 6.31
C TYR A 34 0.15 2.27 5.20
N GLY A 35 0.98 1.53 4.49
CA GLY A 35 0.57 0.61 3.43
C GLY A 35 0.39 -0.82 3.93
N ILE A 36 -0.66 -1.50 3.49
CA ILE A 36 -0.84 -2.96 3.66
C ILE A 36 -0.95 -3.57 2.28
N ILE A 37 0.03 -4.39 1.90
CA ILE A 37 0.12 -5.00 0.59
C ILE A 37 0.16 -6.52 0.67
N GLY A 38 -0.11 -7.18 -0.45
CA GLY A 38 -0.07 -8.63 -0.55
C GLY A 38 -0.84 -9.10 -1.79
N MET A 39 -0.67 -10.36 -2.14
CA MET A 39 -1.39 -10.97 -3.25
C MET A 39 -2.90 -11.01 -2.99
N SER A 40 -3.70 -11.30 -4.04
CA SER A 40 -5.13 -11.55 -3.86
C SER A 40 -5.34 -12.70 -2.88
N GLY A 41 -6.31 -12.56 -1.97
CA GLY A 41 -6.58 -13.58 -0.93
C GLY A 41 -5.65 -13.53 0.29
N ALA A 42 -4.66 -12.64 0.36
CA ALA A 42 -3.74 -12.55 1.50
C ALA A 42 -4.35 -12.07 2.84
N GLY A 43 -5.66 -11.73 2.88
CA GLY A 43 -6.33 -11.28 4.10
C GLY A 43 -6.44 -9.75 4.27
N LYS A 44 -5.94 -8.95 3.34
CA LYS A 44 -5.87 -7.48 3.44
C LYS A 44 -7.21 -6.80 3.75
N SER A 45 -8.24 -7.06 2.94
CA SER A 45 -9.57 -6.46 3.15
C SER A 45 -10.25 -6.97 4.42
N THR A 46 -9.95 -8.20 4.85
CA THR A 46 -10.39 -8.71 6.15
C THR A 46 -9.74 -7.92 7.27
N LEU A 47 -8.43 -7.69 7.19
CA LEU A 47 -7.68 -6.96 8.21
C LEU A 47 -8.20 -5.53 8.38
N VAL A 48 -8.42 -4.78 7.29
CA VAL A 48 -8.94 -3.41 7.38
C VAL A 48 -10.37 -3.36 7.92
N ARG A 49 -11.21 -4.37 7.59
CA ARG A 49 -12.55 -4.47 8.15
C ARG A 49 -12.54 -4.82 9.64
N CYS A 50 -11.51 -5.53 10.09
CA CYS A 50 -11.29 -5.73 11.53
C CYS A 50 -10.91 -4.40 12.21
N MET A 51 -10.06 -3.56 11.62
CA MET A 51 -9.61 -2.30 12.22
C MET A 51 -10.74 -1.34 12.62
N ASN A 52 -11.91 -1.43 12.01
CA ASN A 52 -13.11 -0.65 12.38
C ASN A 52 -14.27 -1.54 12.86
N LEU A 53 -13.98 -2.82 13.16
CA LEU A 53 -14.94 -3.84 13.56
C LEU A 53 -16.15 -4.01 12.62
N LEU A 54 -16.02 -3.67 11.33
CA LEU A 54 -17.00 -4.14 10.33
C LEU A 54 -17.00 -5.66 10.25
N GLU A 55 -15.82 -6.26 10.49
CA GLU A 55 -15.64 -7.68 10.71
C GLU A 55 -15.02 -7.89 12.10
N ARG A 56 -15.64 -8.70 12.94
CA ARG A 56 -15.07 -9.02 14.26
C ARG A 56 -13.97 -10.07 14.12
N PRO A 57 -12.78 -9.87 14.69
CA PRO A 57 -11.78 -10.92 14.76
C PRO A 57 -12.30 -12.12 15.56
N THR A 58 -11.77 -13.30 15.29
CA THR A 58 -12.05 -14.51 16.06
C THR A 58 -11.32 -14.46 17.41
N SER A 59 -10.11 -13.87 17.42
CA SER A 59 -9.32 -13.59 18.63
C SER A 59 -8.37 -12.41 18.38
N GLY A 60 -7.78 -11.90 19.45
CA GLY A 60 -6.88 -10.77 19.44
C GLY A 60 -7.55 -9.48 19.89
N GLU A 61 -6.81 -8.37 19.88
CA GLU A 61 -7.25 -7.07 20.37
C GLU A 61 -6.94 -5.97 19.36
N ILE A 62 -7.90 -5.04 19.16
CA ILE A 62 -7.76 -3.88 18.30
C ILE A 62 -7.89 -2.61 19.15
N TRP A 63 -6.81 -1.86 19.19
CA TRP A 63 -6.73 -0.60 19.90
C TRP A 63 -6.65 0.56 18.93
N VAL A 64 -7.50 1.57 19.11
CA VAL A 64 -7.44 2.81 18.33
C VAL A 64 -7.49 3.99 19.29
N ASP A 65 -6.50 4.85 19.22
CA ASP A 65 -6.33 6.02 20.06
C ASP A 65 -6.43 5.67 21.57
N GLY A 66 -5.85 4.51 21.96
CA GLY A 66 -5.84 4.02 23.34
C GLY A 66 -7.16 3.37 23.81
N GLN A 67 -8.11 3.14 22.91
CA GLN A 67 -9.39 2.49 23.19
C GLN A 67 -9.47 1.12 22.52
N GLU A 68 -9.82 0.10 23.29
CA GLU A 68 -10.03 -1.26 22.80
C GLU A 68 -11.43 -1.41 22.20
N LEU A 69 -11.49 -1.66 20.89
CA LEU A 69 -12.76 -1.62 20.17
C LEU A 69 -13.68 -2.81 20.48
N GLU A 70 -13.13 -3.98 20.76
CA GLU A 70 -13.91 -5.21 21.03
C GLU A 70 -14.73 -5.12 22.30
N LYS A 71 -14.27 -4.36 23.29
CA LYS A 71 -14.96 -4.14 24.58
C LYS A 71 -16.03 -3.07 24.53
N MET A 72 -16.13 -2.32 23.42
CA MET A 72 -17.12 -1.26 23.27
C MET A 72 -18.53 -1.78 23.12
N SER A 73 -19.47 -1.09 23.74
CA SER A 73 -20.90 -1.25 23.45
C SER A 73 -21.21 -0.81 22.01
N ALA A 74 -22.35 -1.23 21.48
CA ALA A 74 -22.79 -0.83 20.14
C ALA A 74 -22.93 0.70 19.96
N LYS A 75 -23.19 1.45 21.03
CA LYS A 75 -23.28 2.90 21.02
C LYS A 75 -21.87 3.53 20.94
N GLU A 76 -20.95 3.06 21.75
CA GLU A 76 -19.55 3.50 21.75
C GLU A 76 -18.85 3.19 20.45
N LEU A 77 -19.06 1.99 19.90
CA LEU A 77 -18.51 1.59 18.60
C LEU A 77 -19.04 2.48 17.46
N ARG A 78 -20.34 2.85 17.47
CA ARG A 78 -20.85 3.83 16.49
C ARG A 78 -20.18 5.19 16.64
N GLN A 79 -19.83 5.60 17.85
CA GLN A 79 -19.08 6.84 18.08
C GLN A 79 -17.65 6.71 17.58
N ALA A 80 -16.94 5.63 17.90
CA ALA A 80 -15.58 5.35 17.45
C ALA A 80 -15.50 5.33 15.89
N ARG A 81 -16.48 4.76 15.22
CA ARG A 81 -16.56 4.74 13.73
C ARG A 81 -16.76 6.10 13.08
N ARG A 82 -17.07 7.17 13.83
CA ARG A 82 -17.03 8.55 13.31
C ARG A 82 -15.59 9.07 13.24
N GLU A 83 -14.72 8.53 14.08
CA GLU A 83 -13.30 8.89 14.12
C GLU A 83 -12.44 7.96 13.25
N ILE A 84 -12.99 6.77 12.86
CA ILE A 84 -12.34 5.77 12.00
C ILE A 84 -13.20 5.60 10.76
N THR A 85 -12.93 6.37 9.72
CA THR A 85 -13.73 6.34 8.49
C THR A 85 -13.07 5.48 7.42
N MET A 86 -13.88 5.00 6.48
CA MET A 86 -13.42 4.09 5.44
C MET A 86 -13.85 4.55 4.05
N ILE A 87 -12.92 4.49 3.11
CA ILE A 87 -13.15 4.62 1.67
C ILE A 87 -13.10 3.21 1.08
N PHE A 88 -14.16 2.83 0.39
CA PHE A 88 -14.34 1.51 -0.19
C PHE A 88 -13.91 1.48 -1.66
N GLN A 89 -13.57 0.32 -2.16
CA GLN A 89 -13.16 0.07 -3.54
C GLN A 89 -14.14 0.60 -4.60
N HIS A 90 -15.44 0.50 -4.35
CA HIS A 90 -16.52 0.92 -5.29
C HIS A 90 -17.19 2.25 -4.90
N PHE A 91 -16.47 3.16 -4.24
CA PHE A 91 -16.94 4.48 -3.79
C PHE A 91 -18.14 4.44 -2.84
N ASN A 92 -19.09 3.53 -3.02
CA ASN A 92 -20.31 3.33 -2.24
C ASN A 92 -21.11 4.63 -2.01
N LEU A 93 -21.21 5.47 -3.05
CA LEU A 93 -22.01 6.67 -3.02
C LEU A 93 -23.50 6.34 -3.08
N LEU A 94 -24.30 7.14 -2.40
CA LEU A 94 -25.76 7.05 -2.45
C LEU A 94 -26.22 7.63 -3.78
N MET A 95 -26.51 6.76 -4.75
CA MET A 95 -26.79 7.13 -6.14
C MET A 95 -28.02 8.04 -6.31
N GLN A 96 -28.98 7.94 -5.39
CA GLN A 96 -30.21 8.74 -5.39
C GLN A 96 -30.08 10.08 -4.63
N ARG A 97 -28.87 10.39 -4.12
CA ARG A 97 -28.56 11.65 -3.44
C ARG A 97 -27.55 12.45 -4.23
N THR A 98 -27.67 13.77 -4.20
CA THR A 98 -26.65 14.66 -4.78
C THR A 98 -25.31 14.52 -4.06
N CYS A 99 -24.22 15.02 -4.65
CA CYS A 99 -22.89 15.04 -4.04
C CYS A 99 -22.91 15.74 -2.68
N LEU A 100 -23.54 16.90 -2.58
CA LEU A 100 -23.70 17.61 -1.31
C LEU A 100 -24.39 16.73 -0.27
N ARG A 101 -25.48 16.06 -0.63
CA ARG A 101 -26.22 15.18 0.29
C ARG A 101 -25.45 13.91 0.66
N ASN A 102 -24.60 13.41 -0.23
CA ASN A 102 -23.67 12.32 0.10
C ASN A 102 -22.69 12.75 1.19
N VAL A 103 -22.11 13.96 1.09
CA VAL A 103 -21.16 14.48 2.07
C VAL A 103 -21.85 14.86 3.38
N CYS A 104 -23.09 15.40 3.34
CA CYS A 104 -23.87 15.70 4.55
C CYS A 104 -24.24 14.45 5.36
N PHE A 105 -24.43 13.32 4.71
CA PHE A 105 -25.04 12.13 5.31
C PHE A 105 -24.39 11.64 6.62
N PRO A 106 -23.06 11.51 6.73
CA PRO A 106 -22.42 11.11 7.99
C PRO A 106 -22.68 12.13 9.13
N MET A 107 -22.73 13.42 8.81
CA MET A 107 -22.98 14.48 9.77
C MET A 107 -24.44 14.49 10.25
N GLU A 108 -25.39 14.22 9.32
CA GLU A 108 -26.81 14.02 9.64
C GLU A 108 -26.99 12.86 10.62
N LEU A 109 -26.32 11.71 10.36
CA LEU A 109 -26.32 10.57 11.29
C LEU A 109 -25.65 10.88 12.62
N ALA A 110 -24.72 11.82 12.65
CA ALA A 110 -24.08 12.30 13.88
C ALA A 110 -24.97 13.26 14.69
N GLY A 111 -26.11 13.67 14.15
CA GLY A 111 -27.03 14.61 14.78
C GLY A 111 -26.68 16.08 14.57
N MET A 112 -25.80 16.41 13.61
CA MET A 112 -25.49 17.80 13.25
C MET A 112 -26.70 18.48 12.65
N LYS A 113 -26.90 19.77 12.95
CA LYS A 113 -27.96 20.55 12.33
C LYS A 113 -27.76 20.65 10.82
N LYS A 114 -28.86 20.67 10.08
CA LYS A 114 -28.83 20.63 8.61
C LYS A 114 -27.99 21.75 7.99
N ASP A 115 -28.14 22.97 8.49
CA ASP A 115 -27.43 24.14 7.95
C ASP A 115 -25.92 24.06 8.19
N ASP A 116 -25.52 23.57 9.39
CA ASP A 116 -24.11 23.35 9.74
C ASP A 116 -23.50 22.23 8.88
N ALA A 117 -24.26 21.14 8.68
CA ALA A 117 -23.84 20.03 7.83
C ALA A 117 -23.68 20.47 6.36
N GLU A 118 -24.60 21.28 5.82
CA GLU A 118 -24.49 21.80 4.46
C GLU A 118 -23.31 22.76 4.29
N LYS A 119 -23.10 23.65 5.26
CA LYS A 119 -21.93 24.55 5.27
C LYS A 119 -20.63 23.74 5.23
N ARG A 120 -20.49 22.79 6.15
CA ARG A 120 -19.32 21.92 6.21
C ARG A 120 -19.14 21.08 4.97
N ALA A 121 -20.22 20.56 4.41
CA ALA A 121 -20.14 19.77 3.17
C ALA A 121 -19.65 20.60 1.97
N ARG A 122 -20.05 21.88 1.85
CA ARG A 122 -19.52 22.79 0.83
C ARG A 122 -18.03 23.04 0.99
N GLU A 123 -17.56 23.30 2.21
CA GLU A 123 -16.11 23.43 2.51
C GLU A 123 -15.33 22.18 2.08
N LEU A 124 -15.88 20.98 2.33
CA LEU A 124 -15.26 19.72 1.93
C LEU A 124 -15.28 19.50 0.41
N LEU A 125 -16.34 19.93 -0.27
CA LEU A 125 -16.38 19.90 -1.74
C LEU A 125 -15.34 20.84 -2.36
N GLU A 126 -15.11 22.02 -1.77
CA GLU A 126 -14.01 22.92 -2.17
C GLU A 126 -12.66 22.27 -1.92
N LEU A 127 -12.47 21.64 -0.74
CA LEU A 127 -11.22 20.97 -0.35
C LEU A 127 -10.82 19.86 -1.33
N VAL A 128 -11.79 19.12 -1.89
CA VAL A 128 -11.54 18.07 -2.89
C VAL A 128 -11.60 18.59 -4.34
N GLY A 129 -11.78 19.91 -4.55
CA GLY A 129 -11.75 20.57 -5.85
C GLY A 129 -13.02 20.33 -6.69
N LEU A 130 -14.19 20.17 -6.05
CA LEU A 130 -15.47 19.92 -6.72
C LEU A 130 -16.63 20.81 -6.22
N PRO A 131 -16.44 22.13 -6.03
CA PRO A 131 -17.49 23.02 -5.50
C PRO A 131 -18.69 23.12 -6.46
N ASP A 132 -18.46 23.04 -7.76
CA ASP A 132 -19.47 23.11 -8.82
C ASP A 132 -20.35 21.85 -8.92
N LYS A 133 -19.93 20.73 -8.33
CA LYS A 133 -20.63 19.43 -8.37
C LYS A 133 -21.61 19.22 -7.20
N ALA A 134 -21.83 20.20 -6.33
CA ALA A 134 -22.68 20.06 -5.15
C ALA A 134 -24.07 19.49 -5.48
N ASN A 135 -24.69 19.93 -6.57
CA ASN A 135 -26.04 19.52 -6.99
C ASN A 135 -26.04 18.35 -7.99
N ALA A 136 -24.87 17.89 -8.45
CA ALA A 136 -24.78 16.75 -9.35
C ALA A 136 -25.05 15.43 -8.61
N TYR A 137 -25.53 14.44 -9.34
CA TYR A 137 -25.68 13.07 -8.85
C TYR A 137 -24.44 12.23 -9.18
N PRO A 138 -24.11 11.20 -8.39
CA PRO A 138 -22.94 10.34 -8.64
C PRO A 138 -22.86 9.78 -10.06
N ALA A 139 -23.99 9.42 -10.67
CA ALA A 139 -24.05 8.91 -12.04
C ALA A 139 -23.59 9.92 -13.13
N GLN A 140 -23.49 11.20 -12.78
CA GLN A 140 -23.06 12.28 -13.68
C GLN A 140 -21.57 12.59 -13.56
N LEU A 141 -20.84 11.83 -12.71
CA LEU A 141 -19.44 12.06 -12.38
C LEU A 141 -18.53 11.00 -12.99
N SER A 142 -17.32 11.40 -13.35
CA SER A 142 -16.23 10.43 -13.65
C SER A 142 -15.84 9.65 -12.39
N GLY A 143 -15.17 8.50 -12.56
CA GLY A 143 -14.70 7.69 -11.43
C GLY A 143 -13.82 8.48 -10.45
N GLY A 144 -12.89 9.30 -10.96
CA GLY A 144 -12.06 10.16 -10.11
C GLY A 144 -12.85 11.23 -9.35
N GLN A 145 -13.88 11.79 -9.95
CA GLN A 145 -14.80 12.72 -9.28
C GLN A 145 -15.62 12.01 -8.21
N GLN A 146 -16.13 10.80 -8.50
CA GLN A 146 -16.83 9.99 -7.50
C GLN A 146 -15.92 9.67 -6.30
N GLN A 147 -14.65 9.34 -6.56
CA GLN A 147 -13.66 9.09 -5.52
C GLN A 147 -13.41 10.33 -4.64
N ARG A 148 -13.30 11.53 -5.26
CA ARG A 148 -13.16 12.78 -4.51
C ARG A 148 -14.39 13.06 -3.62
N ILE A 149 -15.60 12.77 -4.09
CA ILE A 149 -16.82 12.86 -3.26
C ILE A 149 -16.79 11.83 -2.11
N ALA A 150 -16.32 10.60 -2.36
CA ALA A 150 -16.18 9.59 -1.32
C ALA A 150 -15.16 10.03 -0.25
N ILE A 151 -14.04 10.65 -0.64
CA ILE A 151 -13.06 11.26 0.27
C ILE A 151 -13.72 12.39 1.08
N ALA A 152 -14.42 13.33 0.44
CA ALA A 152 -15.12 14.43 1.13
C ALA A 152 -16.12 13.89 2.16
N ARG A 153 -16.88 12.86 1.80
CA ARG A 153 -17.81 12.18 2.71
C ARG A 153 -17.09 11.53 3.89
N ALA A 154 -15.96 10.87 3.66
CA ALA A 154 -15.18 10.25 4.72
C ALA A 154 -14.61 11.27 5.71
N LEU A 155 -14.29 12.49 5.25
CA LEU A 155 -13.78 13.59 6.08
C LEU A 155 -14.88 14.37 6.82
N ALA A 156 -16.15 14.10 6.56
CA ALA A 156 -17.28 14.89 7.07
C ALA A 156 -17.33 14.93 8.59
N THR A 157 -17.01 13.82 9.27
CA THR A 157 -17.01 13.68 10.72
C THR A 157 -15.68 14.07 11.39
N GLN A 158 -14.73 14.63 10.64
CA GLN A 158 -13.38 14.98 11.13
C GLN A 158 -12.64 13.77 11.74
N PRO A 159 -12.43 12.70 10.95
CA PRO A 159 -11.85 11.48 11.47
C PRO A 159 -10.38 11.65 11.88
N LYS A 160 -9.93 10.83 12.82
CA LYS A 160 -8.52 10.67 13.18
C LYS A 160 -7.82 9.64 12.27
N VAL A 161 -8.60 8.66 11.76
CA VAL A 161 -8.11 7.56 10.93
C VAL A 161 -8.93 7.46 9.65
N LEU A 162 -8.24 7.35 8.52
CA LEU A 162 -8.81 7.11 7.21
C LEU A 162 -8.31 5.75 6.69
N LEU A 163 -9.21 4.78 6.57
CA LEU A 163 -8.94 3.47 5.99
C LEU A 163 -9.30 3.49 4.51
N CYS A 164 -8.39 3.10 3.63
CA CYS A 164 -8.57 3.08 2.18
C CYS A 164 -8.46 1.63 1.68
N ASP A 165 -9.59 0.99 1.39
CA ASP A 165 -9.64 -0.38 0.85
C ASP A 165 -9.66 -0.32 -0.67
N GLU A 166 -8.51 -0.54 -1.29
CA GLU A 166 -8.29 -0.50 -2.75
C GLU A 166 -8.90 0.76 -3.44
N ALA A 167 -8.80 1.90 -2.77
CA ALA A 167 -9.49 3.13 -3.11
C ALA A 167 -9.14 3.70 -4.51
N THR A 168 -8.16 3.17 -5.20
CA THR A 168 -7.71 3.62 -6.53
C THR A 168 -7.74 2.52 -7.60
N SER A 169 -8.15 1.30 -7.25
CA SER A 169 -8.07 0.14 -8.17
C SER A 169 -8.93 0.26 -9.43
N ALA A 170 -10.00 1.06 -9.38
CA ALA A 170 -10.93 1.29 -10.50
C ALA A 170 -10.61 2.57 -11.31
N LEU A 171 -9.45 3.21 -11.07
CA LEU A 171 -9.06 4.47 -11.68
C LEU A 171 -7.88 4.29 -12.65
N ASP A 172 -7.81 5.16 -13.65
CA ASP A 172 -6.64 5.24 -14.51
C ASP A 172 -5.40 5.77 -13.75
N PRO A 173 -4.17 5.55 -14.25
CA PRO A 173 -2.94 5.92 -13.54
C PRO A 173 -2.82 7.42 -13.20
N ASN A 174 -3.25 8.32 -14.10
CA ASN A 174 -3.17 9.76 -13.87
C ASN A 174 -4.15 10.20 -12.78
N THR A 175 -5.37 9.69 -12.82
CA THR A 175 -6.39 9.94 -11.79
C THR A 175 -5.95 9.35 -10.45
N THR A 176 -5.37 8.15 -10.44
CA THR A 176 -4.79 7.51 -9.25
C THR A 176 -3.76 8.43 -8.59
N HIS A 177 -2.79 8.92 -9.37
CA HIS A 177 -1.76 9.87 -8.88
C HIS A 177 -2.40 11.11 -8.22
N GLN A 178 -3.38 11.75 -8.87
CA GLN A 178 -4.08 12.92 -8.32
C GLN A 178 -4.82 12.60 -7.00
N ILE A 179 -5.43 11.43 -6.88
CA ILE A 179 -6.12 11.01 -5.66
C ILE A 179 -5.12 10.74 -4.53
N LEU A 180 -3.99 10.11 -4.83
CA LEU A 180 -2.94 9.86 -3.84
C LEU A 180 -2.32 11.15 -3.34
N GLN A 181 -2.05 12.13 -4.22
CA GLN A 181 -1.58 13.45 -3.82
C GLN A 181 -2.60 14.15 -2.92
N LEU A 182 -3.89 14.12 -3.28
CA LEU A 182 -4.96 14.68 -2.44
C LEU A 182 -4.95 14.04 -1.04
N ILE A 183 -4.88 12.70 -0.95
CA ILE A 183 -4.83 12.00 0.34
C ILE A 183 -3.58 12.42 1.15
N ARG A 184 -2.41 12.55 0.50
CA ARG A 184 -1.17 13.00 1.16
C ARG A 184 -1.26 14.45 1.66
N GLU A 185 -1.88 15.34 0.89
CA GLU A 185 -2.15 16.71 1.34
C GLU A 185 -3.09 16.75 2.54
N LEU A 186 -4.16 15.96 2.51
CA LEU A 186 -5.12 15.85 3.61
C LEU A 186 -4.45 15.28 4.88
N ASN A 187 -3.64 14.23 4.75
CA ASN A 187 -2.85 13.70 5.85
C ASN A 187 -1.99 14.80 6.50
N ARG A 188 -1.24 15.56 5.69
CA ARG A 188 -0.36 16.64 6.19
C ARG A 188 -1.13 17.82 6.79
N LYS A 189 -2.23 18.25 6.14
CA LYS A 189 -3.01 19.42 6.59
C LYS A 189 -3.84 19.14 7.83
N LEU A 190 -4.40 17.94 7.94
CA LEU A 190 -5.35 17.57 8.99
C LEU A 190 -4.71 16.69 10.09
N GLY A 191 -3.49 16.20 9.89
CA GLY A 191 -2.80 15.30 10.83
C GLY A 191 -3.48 13.94 11.00
N ILE A 192 -4.29 13.50 10.03
CA ILE A 192 -4.99 12.21 10.06
C ILE A 192 -4.03 11.06 9.79
N THR A 193 -4.25 9.92 10.44
CA THR A 193 -3.56 8.66 10.13
C THR A 193 -4.25 8.00 8.94
N VAL A 194 -3.47 7.54 7.95
CA VAL A 194 -4.04 6.91 6.75
C VAL A 194 -3.53 5.48 6.62
N VAL A 195 -4.43 4.54 6.41
CA VAL A 195 -4.09 3.14 6.12
C VAL A 195 -4.55 2.82 4.70
N ILE A 196 -3.62 2.44 3.83
CA ILE A 196 -3.89 2.15 2.43
C ILE A 196 -3.70 0.66 2.18
N ILE A 197 -4.77 0.02 1.71
CA ILE A 197 -4.73 -1.36 1.25
C ILE A 197 -4.71 -1.37 -0.26
N THR A 198 -3.72 -2.06 -0.81
CA THR A 198 -3.58 -2.19 -2.25
C THR A 198 -2.74 -3.42 -2.62
N HIS A 199 -2.91 -3.88 -3.85
CA HIS A 199 -1.99 -4.82 -4.50
C HIS A 199 -1.02 -4.10 -5.48
N GLN A 200 -1.16 -2.77 -5.63
CA GLN A 200 -0.34 -1.96 -6.55
C GLN A 200 0.88 -1.37 -5.83
N MET A 201 2.05 -1.86 -6.17
CA MET A 201 3.32 -1.40 -5.58
C MET A 201 3.59 0.09 -5.83
N SER A 202 3.15 0.63 -7.00
CA SER A 202 3.27 2.05 -7.34
C SER A 202 2.58 2.94 -6.33
N VAL A 203 1.38 2.57 -5.86
CA VAL A 203 0.61 3.32 -4.86
C VAL A 203 1.39 3.42 -3.54
N VAL A 204 1.94 2.30 -3.06
CA VAL A 204 2.70 2.29 -1.80
C VAL A 204 3.95 3.14 -1.89
N LYS A 205 4.71 3.01 -2.99
CA LYS A 205 5.92 3.80 -3.23
C LYS A 205 5.67 5.30 -3.28
N GLU A 206 4.50 5.69 -3.80
CA GLU A 206 4.16 7.09 -4.00
C GLU A 206 3.76 7.80 -2.70
N ILE A 207 3.01 7.10 -1.83
CA ILE A 207 2.37 7.81 -0.72
C ILE A 207 2.71 7.25 0.67
N CYS A 208 3.08 5.96 0.83
CA CYS A 208 3.25 5.37 2.15
C CYS A 208 4.62 5.67 2.77
N ASP A 209 4.64 5.81 4.09
CA ASP A 209 5.86 5.97 4.89
C ASP A 209 6.42 4.59 5.29
N LYS A 210 5.52 3.71 5.77
CA LYS A 210 5.80 2.31 6.11
C LYS A 210 4.85 1.37 5.39
N VAL A 211 5.23 0.11 5.35
CA VAL A 211 4.45 -0.95 4.71
C VAL A 211 4.53 -2.26 5.47
N ALA A 212 3.42 -2.97 5.56
CA ALA A 212 3.37 -4.39 5.92
C ALA A 212 3.00 -5.22 4.69
N ILE A 213 3.69 -6.33 4.51
CA ILE A 213 3.40 -7.33 3.48
C ILE A 213 2.64 -8.46 4.13
N LEU A 214 1.39 -8.67 3.72
CA LEU A 214 0.59 -9.82 4.11
C LEU A 214 0.77 -10.96 3.10
N ASP A 215 0.98 -12.17 3.61
CA ASP A 215 1.02 -13.41 2.84
C ASP A 215 0.34 -14.54 3.61
N GLY A 216 -0.65 -15.22 3.02
CA GLY A 216 -1.36 -16.32 3.66
C GLY A 216 -2.03 -16.01 5.01
N GLY A 217 -2.40 -14.76 5.24
CA GLY A 217 -3.04 -14.29 6.49
C GLY A 217 -2.07 -13.83 7.57
N GLU A 218 -0.77 -13.83 7.32
CA GLU A 218 0.30 -13.45 8.25
C GLU A 218 1.05 -12.22 7.77
N VAL A 219 1.72 -11.50 8.68
CA VAL A 219 2.66 -10.42 8.33
C VAL A 219 4.00 -11.05 7.97
N ALA A 220 4.29 -11.13 6.68
CA ALA A 220 5.54 -11.70 6.19
C ALA A 220 6.73 -10.74 6.34
N GLU A 221 6.48 -9.43 6.26
CA GLU A 221 7.51 -8.39 6.39
C GLU A 221 6.87 -7.04 6.72
N GLU A 222 7.55 -6.22 7.52
CA GLU A 222 7.16 -4.86 7.87
C GLU A 222 8.39 -3.94 7.90
N GLY A 223 8.21 -2.69 7.50
CA GLY A 223 9.28 -1.69 7.59
C GLY A 223 9.00 -0.40 6.81
N LEU A 224 10.01 0.47 6.79
CA LEU A 224 9.97 1.65 5.93
C LEU A 224 9.87 1.22 4.46
N VAL A 225 9.05 1.92 3.68
CA VAL A 225 8.86 1.63 2.25
C VAL A 225 10.20 1.57 1.52
N SER A 226 11.09 2.54 1.78
CA SER A 226 12.44 2.56 1.18
C SER A 226 13.25 1.31 1.49
N ALA A 227 13.20 0.80 2.73
CA ALA A 227 13.97 -0.37 3.14
C ALA A 227 13.41 -1.68 2.55
N VAL A 228 12.08 -1.86 2.65
CA VAL A 228 11.40 -3.07 2.14
C VAL A 228 11.54 -3.19 0.62
N PHE A 229 11.44 -2.06 -0.10
CA PHE A 229 11.55 -2.07 -1.57
C PHE A 229 12.99 -2.11 -2.09
N ALA A 230 13.96 -1.62 -1.32
CA ALA A 230 15.38 -1.74 -1.68
C ALA A 230 15.92 -3.15 -1.46
N ALA A 231 15.55 -3.79 -0.35
CA ALA A 231 16.07 -5.09 0.04
C ALA A 231 14.98 -5.91 0.77
N PRO A 232 14.00 -6.48 0.06
CA PRO A 232 12.95 -7.29 0.66
C PRO A 232 13.54 -8.57 1.26
N LYS A 233 13.25 -8.81 2.54
CA LYS A 233 13.79 -9.95 3.30
C LYS A 233 12.95 -11.20 3.12
N SER A 234 11.61 -11.05 3.07
CA SER A 234 10.70 -12.18 2.95
C SER A 234 10.58 -12.68 1.50
N ALA A 235 10.23 -13.95 1.33
CA ALA A 235 9.91 -14.50 0.00
C ALA A 235 8.71 -13.77 -0.64
N ALA A 236 7.70 -13.42 0.16
CA ALA A 236 6.54 -12.63 -0.29
C ALA A 236 6.96 -11.23 -0.76
N GLY A 237 7.85 -10.55 0.00
CA GLY A 237 8.39 -9.26 -0.38
C GLY A 237 9.16 -9.32 -1.70
N ARG A 238 10.03 -10.34 -1.87
CA ARG A 238 10.76 -10.53 -3.13
C ARG A 238 9.81 -10.75 -4.31
N ARG A 239 8.78 -11.59 -4.17
CA ARG A 239 7.78 -11.81 -5.24
C ARG A 239 7.04 -10.54 -5.63
N LEU A 240 6.72 -9.68 -4.65
CA LEU A 240 5.98 -8.43 -4.89
C LEU A 240 6.86 -7.32 -5.47
N VAL A 241 8.07 -7.16 -4.95
CA VAL A 241 8.98 -6.08 -5.37
C VAL A 241 9.64 -6.38 -6.71
N PHE A 242 9.91 -7.65 -6.98
CA PHE A 242 10.54 -8.13 -8.22
C PHE A 242 9.60 -9.11 -8.97
N PRO A 243 8.44 -8.63 -9.49
CA PRO A 243 7.55 -9.45 -10.28
C PRO A 243 8.27 -9.88 -11.58
N GLY A 244 8.36 -11.15 -11.83
CA GLY A 244 9.18 -11.72 -12.89
C GLY A 244 10.49 -12.30 -12.38
N GLY A 245 10.50 -12.70 -11.10
CA GLY A 245 11.63 -13.35 -10.43
C GLY A 245 12.39 -14.35 -11.28
N ALA A 246 13.52 -14.80 -10.83
CA ALA A 246 14.53 -15.63 -11.50
C ALA A 246 14.00 -16.80 -12.35
N ASP A 247 12.74 -17.17 -12.16
CA ASP A 247 12.13 -18.37 -12.78
C ASP A 247 11.58 -18.17 -14.20
N ALA A 248 11.48 -16.93 -14.68
CA ALA A 248 10.71 -16.67 -15.92
C ALA A 248 11.53 -16.52 -17.20
N LEU A 249 12.86 -16.50 -17.17
CA LEU A 249 13.66 -16.24 -18.37
C LEU A 249 14.83 -17.21 -18.55
N VAL A 250 14.83 -17.72 -19.72
CA VAL A 250 15.75 -18.59 -20.43
C VAL A 250 17.23 -18.22 -20.22
N SER A 251 17.89 -18.77 -19.22
CA SER A 251 19.31 -19.02 -19.25
C SER A 251 19.53 -20.46 -18.81
N ASP A 252 20.39 -21.16 -19.49
CA ASP A 252 20.74 -22.52 -19.12
C ASP A 252 21.55 -22.48 -17.80
N PRO A 253 21.06 -23.08 -16.71
CA PRO A 253 21.78 -23.11 -15.44
C PRO A 253 23.15 -23.78 -15.55
N ALA A 254 23.37 -24.61 -16.57
CA ALA A 254 24.64 -25.25 -16.84
C ALA A 254 25.70 -24.26 -17.38
N GLU A 255 25.27 -23.14 -17.97
CA GLU A 255 26.18 -22.17 -18.59
C GLU A 255 26.35 -20.87 -17.79
N GLU A 256 25.31 -20.42 -17.08
CA GLU A 256 25.28 -19.14 -16.39
C GLU A 256 24.75 -19.25 -14.96
N ARG A 257 25.40 -18.54 -14.02
CA ARG A 257 24.86 -18.27 -12.68
C ARG A 257 24.23 -16.87 -12.64
N ARG A 258 23.21 -16.70 -11.80
CA ARG A 258 22.46 -15.44 -11.70
C ARG A 258 22.87 -14.65 -10.47
N VAL A 259 23.03 -13.34 -10.68
CA VAL A 259 23.29 -12.40 -9.59
C VAL A 259 22.33 -11.23 -9.68
N ARG A 260 21.73 -10.90 -8.55
CA ARG A 260 20.93 -9.68 -8.38
C ARG A 260 21.77 -8.60 -7.78
N LEU A 261 21.74 -7.44 -8.41
CA LEU A 261 22.40 -6.23 -7.95
C LEU A 261 21.32 -5.26 -7.48
N ILE A 262 21.53 -4.68 -6.29
CA ILE A 262 20.64 -3.65 -5.74
C ILE A 262 21.46 -2.39 -5.56
N PHE A 263 21.07 -1.34 -6.26
CA PHE A 263 21.70 -0.01 -6.20
C PHE A 263 20.93 0.86 -5.21
N ARG A 264 21.63 1.40 -4.21
CA ARG A 264 20.99 2.09 -3.08
C ARG A 264 20.99 3.61 -3.17
N ASP A 265 21.58 4.17 -4.22
CA ASP A 265 21.64 5.61 -4.44
C ASP A 265 21.73 5.98 -5.94
N SER A 266 21.53 7.26 -6.24
CA SER A 266 21.58 7.77 -7.62
C SER A 266 22.98 7.72 -8.24
N GLN A 267 24.04 7.76 -7.45
CA GLN A 267 25.42 7.71 -7.97
C GLN A 267 25.74 6.31 -8.48
N THR A 268 25.42 5.29 -7.70
CA THR A 268 25.64 3.89 -8.09
C THR A 268 24.71 3.43 -9.20
N THR A 269 23.47 3.94 -9.24
CA THR A 269 22.52 3.65 -10.34
C THR A 269 23.00 4.19 -11.69
N GLY A 270 23.78 5.28 -11.69
CA GLY A 270 24.38 5.88 -12.91
C GLY A 270 25.65 5.20 -13.39
N ILE A 271 26.21 4.23 -12.67
CA ILE A 271 27.43 3.53 -13.08
C ILE A 271 27.11 2.58 -14.26
N PRO A 272 27.84 2.68 -15.39
CA PRO A 272 27.65 1.74 -16.51
C PRO A 272 28.34 0.39 -16.21
N LEU A 273 27.85 -0.32 -15.19
CA LEU A 273 28.52 -1.50 -14.58
C LEU A 273 28.73 -2.62 -15.59
N VAL A 274 27.72 -2.91 -16.41
CA VAL A 274 27.81 -3.98 -17.44
C VAL A 274 28.87 -3.62 -18.49
N ALA A 275 28.92 -2.37 -18.91
CA ALA A 275 29.94 -1.90 -19.86
C ALA A 275 31.36 -1.98 -19.24
N ARG A 276 31.51 -1.66 -17.95
CA ARG A 276 32.79 -1.76 -17.23
C ARG A 276 33.25 -3.19 -17.06
N LEU A 277 32.34 -4.12 -16.72
CA LEU A 277 32.65 -5.55 -16.66
C LEU A 277 33.19 -6.07 -18.02
N ALA A 278 32.55 -5.64 -19.12
CA ALA A 278 33.01 -6.03 -20.45
C ALA A 278 34.35 -5.38 -20.81
N ALA A 279 34.56 -4.10 -20.50
CA ALA A 279 35.75 -3.34 -20.91
C ALA A 279 36.99 -3.62 -20.02
N GLU A 280 36.80 -3.73 -18.71
CA GLU A 280 37.90 -3.85 -17.75
C GLU A 280 38.25 -5.31 -17.45
N GLU A 281 37.23 -6.20 -17.43
CA GLU A 281 37.41 -7.61 -17.04
C GLU A 281 37.22 -8.59 -18.22
N SER A 282 36.80 -8.10 -19.38
CA SER A 282 36.43 -8.95 -20.54
C SER A 282 35.33 -9.97 -20.21
N ILE A 283 34.42 -9.61 -19.26
CA ILE A 283 33.32 -10.45 -18.85
C ILE A 283 32.03 -9.94 -19.50
N TYR A 284 31.45 -10.74 -20.36
CA TYR A 284 30.17 -10.47 -21.00
C TYR A 284 29.05 -11.14 -20.22
N CYS A 285 28.05 -10.38 -19.81
CA CYS A 285 26.92 -10.86 -19.04
C CYS A 285 25.60 -10.53 -19.72
N ASN A 286 24.60 -11.37 -19.53
CA ASN A 286 23.24 -11.10 -19.98
C ASN A 286 22.51 -10.24 -18.96
N VAL A 287 21.82 -9.19 -19.42
CA VAL A 287 20.89 -8.42 -18.59
C VAL A 287 19.52 -9.10 -18.69
N ILE A 288 19.16 -9.86 -17.64
CA ILE A 288 17.89 -10.59 -17.58
C ILE A 288 16.75 -9.63 -17.26
N SER A 289 16.97 -8.74 -16.29
CA SER A 289 16.05 -7.65 -15.98
C SER A 289 16.81 -6.46 -15.39
N ALA A 290 16.29 -5.25 -15.61
CA ALA A 290 16.78 -4.05 -14.98
C ALA A 290 15.60 -3.11 -14.70
N SER A 291 15.57 -2.53 -13.52
CA SER A 291 14.57 -1.53 -13.16
C SER A 291 15.20 -0.43 -12.33
N THR A 292 14.79 0.81 -12.58
CA THR A 292 15.19 1.97 -11.80
C THR A 292 13.93 2.65 -11.28
N GLN A 293 13.92 3.01 -10.01
CA GLN A 293 12.75 3.58 -9.34
C GLN A 293 13.18 4.76 -8.50
N GLN A 294 12.37 5.82 -8.53
CA GLN A 294 12.54 6.95 -7.66
C GLN A 294 11.62 6.80 -6.45
N LEU A 295 12.19 6.76 -5.24
CA LEU A 295 11.47 6.75 -3.98
C LEU A 295 11.78 8.05 -3.23
N SER A 296 10.77 8.91 -3.09
CA SER A 296 10.94 10.24 -2.51
C SER A 296 11.97 11.10 -3.27
N ARG A 297 13.20 11.22 -2.77
CA ARG A 297 14.30 11.98 -3.38
C ARG A 297 15.48 11.11 -3.81
N GLU A 298 15.41 9.81 -3.53
CA GLU A 298 16.48 8.87 -3.83
C GLU A 298 16.09 7.95 -4.99
N VAL A 299 17.07 7.56 -5.76
CA VAL A 299 16.91 6.64 -6.89
C VAL A 299 17.50 5.30 -6.49
N TYR A 300 16.66 4.27 -6.55
CA TYR A 300 17.05 2.88 -6.32
C TYR A 300 16.99 2.10 -7.63
N GLY A 301 17.90 1.20 -7.82
CA GLY A 301 17.92 0.32 -8.99
C GLY A 301 18.05 -1.13 -8.60
N SER A 302 17.51 -2.00 -9.43
CA SER A 302 17.74 -3.45 -9.36
C SER A 302 18.08 -3.96 -10.74
N MET A 303 19.10 -4.83 -10.82
CA MET A 303 19.50 -5.47 -12.05
C MET A 303 19.76 -6.95 -11.79
N LEU A 304 19.21 -7.82 -12.62
CA LEU A 304 19.48 -9.26 -12.61
C LEU A 304 20.35 -9.57 -13.80
N LEU A 305 21.54 -10.11 -13.53
CA LEU A 305 22.51 -10.49 -14.54
C LEU A 305 22.66 -12.01 -14.58
N GLY A 306 22.77 -12.55 -15.80
CA GLY A 306 23.30 -13.88 -16.07
C GLY A 306 24.79 -13.76 -16.37
N ILE A 307 25.65 -14.42 -15.60
CA ILE A 307 27.09 -14.38 -15.72
C ILE A 307 27.60 -15.79 -16.02
N PRO A 308 28.43 -15.98 -17.07
CA PRO A 308 29.00 -17.29 -17.38
C PRO A 308 29.72 -17.88 -16.17
N ASN A 309 29.46 -19.17 -15.91
CA ASN A 309 30.00 -19.89 -14.73
C ASN A 309 31.53 -19.74 -14.57
N ALA A 310 32.27 -19.74 -15.69
CA ALA A 310 33.73 -19.60 -15.71
C ALA A 310 34.23 -18.24 -15.19
N HIS A 311 33.38 -17.21 -15.15
CA HIS A 311 33.76 -15.84 -14.78
C HIS A 311 32.98 -15.29 -13.60
N PHE A 312 32.11 -16.09 -13.01
CA PHE A 312 31.14 -15.64 -12.01
C PHE A 312 31.82 -15.05 -10.77
N ASP A 313 32.74 -15.75 -10.15
CA ASP A 313 33.37 -15.30 -8.90
C ASP A 313 34.20 -14.01 -9.12
N ARG A 314 34.89 -13.89 -10.25
CA ARG A 314 35.64 -12.68 -10.62
C ARG A 314 34.71 -11.49 -10.90
N ALA A 315 33.58 -11.71 -11.54
CA ALA A 315 32.58 -10.67 -11.76
C ALA A 315 31.97 -10.19 -10.44
N VAL A 316 31.64 -11.11 -9.54
CA VAL A 316 31.10 -10.78 -8.21
C VAL A 316 32.11 -9.99 -7.37
N GLU A 317 33.39 -10.35 -7.41
CA GLU A 317 34.45 -9.60 -6.73
C GLU A 317 34.60 -8.20 -7.27
N PHE A 318 34.62 -8.04 -8.61
CA PHE A 318 34.65 -6.74 -9.27
C PHE A 318 33.47 -5.85 -8.87
N ILE A 319 32.24 -6.42 -8.83
CA ILE A 319 31.04 -5.69 -8.46
C ILE A 319 31.05 -5.27 -6.99
N LYS A 320 31.52 -6.16 -6.08
CA LYS A 320 31.62 -5.87 -4.65
C LYS A 320 32.62 -4.76 -4.30
N ALA A 321 33.52 -4.41 -5.22
CA ALA A 321 34.41 -3.27 -5.03
C ALA A 321 33.67 -1.91 -5.06
N TYR A 322 32.44 -1.88 -5.57
CA TYR A 322 31.61 -0.67 -5.56
C TYR A 322 30.83 -0.57 -4.24
N PRO A 323 31.07 0.45 -3.40
CA PRO A 323 30.26 0.69 -2.21
C PRO A 323 28.82 0.99 -2.64
N ASN A 324 27.84 0.62 -1.82
CA ASN A 324 26.40 0.83 -2.03
C ASN A 324 25.76 0.00 -3.17
N ILE A 325 26.45 -0.99 -3.72
CA ILE A 325 25.87 -2.06 -4.53
C ILE A 325 25.77 -3.31 -3.67
N GLN A 326 24.56 -3.75 -3.39
CA GLN A 326 24.35 -5.04 -2.74
C GLN A 326 24.30 -6.13 -3.80
N VAL A 327 25.01 -7.23 -3.58
CA VAL A 327 25.12 -8.36 -4.49
C VAL A 327 24.47 -9.57 -3.83
N GLU A 328 23.46 -10.13 -4.48
CA GLU A 328 22.74 -11.34 -4.03
C GLU A 328 22.82 -12.42 -5.12
N GLU A 329 23.38 -13.57 -4.80
CA GLU A 329 23.31 -14.73 -5.68
C GLU A 329 21.88 -15.29 -5.67
N VAL A 330 21.32 -15.58 -6.85
CA VAL A 330 19.97 -16.09 -7.01
C VAL A 330 20.06 -17.53 -7.47
N GLU A 331 19.70 -18.46 -6.56
CA GLU A 331 19.64 -19.88 -6.87
C GLU A 331 18.52 -20.17 -7.87
N HIS A 332 18.79 -21.09 -8.81
CA HIS A 332 17.76 -21.66 -9.66
C HIS A 332 16.91 -22.62 -8.82
N HIS A 333 15.70 -22.23 -8.49
CA HIS A 333 14.72 -23.21 -8.03
C HIS A 333 14.17 -23.96 -9.26
N VAL A 334 14.46 -25.24 -9.32
CA VAL A 334 13.92 -26.20 -10.29
C VAL A 334 12.45 -26.47 -9.99
#